data_cedc5eed9bc964e0540aaa5db9883024
#
_entry.id   cedc5eed9bc964e0540aaa5db9883024
#
_cell.length_a   1.000
_cell.length_b   1.000
_cell.length_c   1.000
_cell.angle_alpha   90.00
_cell.angle_beta   90.00
_cell.angle_gamma   90.00
#
_symmetry.space_group_name_H-M   'P 1'
#
loop_
_entity.id
_entity.type
_entity.pdbx_description
1 polymer ?
#
loop_
_entity_poly.entity_id
_entity_poly.type
_entity_poly.pdbx_seq_one_letter_code
_entity_poly.pdbx_strand_id
1 'polypeptide(L)'
;MLLRTLTQHVKDQNWFAVGLDFFIVVIGVFIGLQVQQWANDQERQKREFNYLERLHEEVLRTGELREENVARRVKTLMDLKTARGSLFSEGEYEALEPSTCLALALANVMTKVTADLPTVAELLSAGQLDTLGSVEVRSSVVRLIQVTDRGGHALEGITQGVTPLYQRYPD
;
A
#
# COMPACT_ATOMS: atom_id res chain seq x y z
N MET A 1 38.50 -65.58 -22.46
CA MET A 1 38.38 -64.98 -23.82
C MET A 1 37.34 -63.83 -23.87
N LEU A 2 36.43 -63.68 -22.89
CA LEU A 2 35.38 -62.66 -22.94
C LEU A 2 35.84 -61.20 -22.64
N LEU A 3 36.92 -61.03 -21.87
CA LEU A 3 37.43 -59.69 -21.53
C LEU A 3 38.13 -58.96 -22.66
N ARG A 4 38.61 -59.69 -23.67
CA ARG A 4 39.33 -59.14 -24.81
C ARG A 4 38.41 -58.58 -25.90
N THR A 5 37.17 -59.08 -25.96
CA THR A 5 36.13 -58.59 -26.86
C THR A 5 35.46 -57.31 -26.37
N LEU A 6 35.32 -57.13 -25.02
CA LEU A 6 34.81 -55.94 -24.40
C LEU A 6 35.75 -54.73 -24.60
N THR A 7 37.09 -54.96 -24.56
CA THR A 7 38.06 -53.86 -24.72
C THR A 7 38.17 -53.38 -26.16
N GLN A 8 37.86 -54.24 -27.16
CA GLN A 8 37.87 -53.86 -28.57
C GLN A 8 36.61 -52.99 -28.91
N HIS A 9 35.45 -53.32 -28.37
CA HIS A 9 34.26 -52.51 -28.61
C HIS A 9 34.31 -51.12 -27.96
N VAL A 10 35.06 -50.96 -26.91
CA VAL A 10 35.28 -49.63 -26.27
C VAL A 10 36.23 -48.74 -27.06
N LYS A 11 37.13 -49.37 -27.86
CA LYS A 11 38.15 -48.64 -28.64
C LYS A 11 37.62 -48.06 -29.96
N ASP A 12 36.56 -48.66 -30.49
CA ASP A 12 35.87 -48.21 -31.71
C ASP A 12 34.68 -47.27 -31.36
N GLN A 13 34.52 -46.94 -30.09
CA GLN A 13 33.46 -46.04 -29.63
C GLN A 13 33.74 -44.64 -30.16
N ASN A 14 32.89 -44.24 -31.07
CA ASN A 14 32.98 -42.99 -31.80
C ASN A 14 32.89 -41.84 -30.81
N TRP A 15 34.02 -41.33 -30.29
CA TRP A 15 34.09 -40.24 -29.30
C TRP A 15 33.28 -39.02 -29.72
N PHE A 16 33.09 -38.86 -31.02
CA PHE A 16 32.23 -37.83 -31.58
C PHE A 16 30.76 -38.05 -31.23
N ALA A 17 30.25 -39.28 -31.28
CA ALA A 17 28.88 -39.60 -30.90
C ALA A 17 28.64 -39.35 -29.41
N VAL A 18 29.58 -39.76 -28.53
CA VAL A 18 29.49 -39.50 -27.08
C VAL A 18 29.55 -38.00 -26.80
N GLY A 19 30.38 -37.24 -27.49
CA GLY A 19 30.46 -35.79 -27.39
C GLY A 19 29.17 -35.10 -27.84
N LEU A 20 28.57 -35.60 -28.93
CA LEU A 20 27.30 -35.08 -29.43
C LEU A 20 26.14 -35.33 -28.45
N ASP A 21 26.05 -36.56 -27.92
CA ASP A 21 25.04 -36.91 -26.91
C ASP A 21 25.15 -36.01 -25.65
N PHE A 22 26.39 -35.83 -25.17
CA PHE A 22 26.64 -34.94 -24.06
C PHE A 22 26.20 -33.50 -24.35
N PHE A 23 26.51 -33.00 -25.55
CA PHE A 23 26.16 -31.66 -25.98
C PHE A 23 24.66 -31.47 -26.09
N ILE A 24 23.92 -32.46 -26.61
CA ILE A 24 22.45 -32.44 -26.67
C ILE A 24 21.84 -32.37 -25.27
N VAL A 25 22.36 -33.17 -24.34
CA VAL A 25 21.86 -33.16 -22.94
C VAL A 25 22.10 -31.79 -22.28
N VAL A 26 23.30 -31.21 -22.44
CA VAL A 26 23.65 -29.90 -21.89
C VAL A 26 22.76 -28.82 -22.49
N ILE A 27 22.53 -28.80 -23.77
CA ILE A 27 21.62 -27.84 -24.44
C ILE A 27 20.20 -28.04 -23.93
N GLY A 28 19.73 -29.29 -23.83
CA GLY A 28 18.38 -29.57 -23.30
C GLY A 28 18.17 -29.05 -21.90
N VAL A 29 19.11 -29.26 -20.99
CA VAL A 29 19.05 -28.70 -19.62
C VAL A 29 19.08 -27.17 -19.65
N PHE A 30 19.95 -26.56 -20.47
CA PHE A 30 20.05 -25.10 -20.57
C PHE A 30 18.77 -24.45 -21.08
N ILE A 31 18.17 -25.03 -22.13
CA ILE A 31 16.87 -24.56 -22.65
C ILE A 31 15.77 -24.74 -21.60
N GLY A 32 15.75 -25.87 -20.90
CA GLY A 32 14.78 -26.11 -19.82
C GLY A 32 14.85 -25.05 -18.71
N LEU A 33 16.06 -24.69 -18.28
CA LEU A 33 16.27 -23.63 -17.28
C LEU A 33 15.84 -22.26 -17.81
N GLN A 34 16.11 -21.92 -19.07
CA GLN A 34 15.69 -20.65 -19.65
C GLN A 34 14.18 -20.53 -19.78
N VAL A 35 13.48 -21.58 -20.17
CA VAL A 35 12.02 -21.63 -20.24
C VAL A 35 11.41 -21.45 -18.86
N GLN A 36 12.00 -22.08 -17.84
CA GLN A 36 11.55 -21.91 -16.46
C GLN A 36 11.75 -20.47 -15.95
N GLN A 37 12.90 -19.85 -16.24
CA GLN A 37 13.16 -18.46 -15.89
C GLN A 37 12.15 -17.51 -16.56
N TRP A 38 11.92 -17.72 -17.86
CA TRP A 38 10.94 -16.92 -18.60
C TRP A 38 9.52 -17.06 -18.04
N ALA A 39 9.09 -18.26 -17.68
CA ALA A 39 7.80 -18.50 -17.06
C ALA A 39 7.69 -17.79 -15.69
N ASN A 40 8.74 -17.85 -14.86
CA ASN A 40 8.80 -17.16 -13.57
C ASN A 40 8.75 -15.63 -13.72
N ASP A 41 9.42 -15.08 -14.73
CA ASP A 41 9.40 -13.64 -15.00
C ASP A 41 8.02 -13.16 -15.45
N GLN A 42 7.33 -13.94 -16.28
CA GLN A 42 5.95 -13.69 -16.67
C GLN A 42 5.01 -13.68 -15.46
N GLU A 43 5.19 -14.61 -14.55
CA GLU A 43 4.39 -14.69 -13.33
C GLU A 43 4.66 -13.53 -12.37
N ARG A 44 5.91 -13.10 -12.27
CA ARG A 44 6.30 -11.89 -11.52
C ARG A 44 5.64 -10.64 -12.09
N GLN A 45 5.72 -10.45 -13.41
CA GLN A 45 5.10 -9.29 -14.06
C GLN A 45 3.59 -9.25 -13.86
N LYS A 46 2.90 -10.38 -13.94
CA LYS A 46 1.46 -10.47 -13.66
C LYS A 46 1.14 -10.11 -12.22
N ARG A 47 1.92 -10.60 -11.25
CA ARG A 47 1.74 -10.24 -9.83
C ARG A 47 1.95 -8.75 -9.60
N GLU A 48 3.04 -8.19 -10.13
CA GLU A 48 3.33 -6.76 -10.05
C GLU A 48 2.17 -5.93 -10.61
N PHE A 49 1.69 -6.28 -11.82
CA PHE A 49 0.57 -5.58 -12.44
C PHE A 49 -0.69 -5.60 -11.57
N ASN A 50 -1.05 -6.76 -11.02
CA ASN A 50 -2.22 -6.91 -10.15
C ASN A 50 -2.08 -6.07 -8.86
N TYR A 51 -0.88 -6.01 -8.27
CA TYR A 51 -0.64 -5.16 -7.10
C TYR A 51 -0.72 -3.68 -7.44
N LEU A 52 -0.17 -3.27 -8.59
CA LEU A 52 -0.24 -1.87 -9.03
C LEU A 52 -1.67 -1.43 -9.35
N GLU A 53 -2.47 -2.28 -9.98
CA GLU A 53 -3.87 -2.02 -10.27
C GLU A 53 -4.69 -1.83 -8.97
N ARG A 54 -4.58 -2.78 -8.04
CA ARG A 54 -5.23 -2.68 -6.72
C ARG A 54 -4.79 -1.45 -5.95
N LEU A 55 -3.49 -1.18 -5.93
CA LEU A 55 -2.93 -0.01 -5.26
C LEU A 55 -3.43 1.31 -5.87
N HIS A 56 -3.55 1.36 -7.18
CA HIS A 56 -4.09 2.51 -7.90
C HIS A 56 -5.54 2.80 -7.48
N GLU A 57 -6.41 1.80 -7.47
CA GLU A 57 -7.79 1.93 -7.03
C GLU A 57 -7.90 2.37 -5.56
N GLU A 58 -7.09 1.77 -4.67
CA GLU A 58 -7.06 2.13 -3.26
C GLU A 58 -6.62 3.58 -3.03
N VAL A 59 -5.61 4.04 -3.77
CA VAL A 59 -5.11 5.43 -3.69
C VAL A 59 -6.15 6.42 -4.19
N LEU A 60 -6.82 6.15 -5.30
CA LEU A 60 -7.90 7.00 -5.82
C LEU A 60 -9.04 7.11 -4.81
N ARG A 61 -9.52 5.98 -4.30
CA ARG A 61 -10.58 5.95 -3.28
C ARG A 61 -10.19 6.71 -2.01
N THR A 62 -8.96 6.56 -1.56
CA THR A 62 -8.44 7.28 -0.39
C THR A 62 -8.36 8.77 -0.66
N GLY A 63 -8.02 9.17 -1.90
CA GLY A 63 -8.03 10.56 -2.36
C GLY A 63 -9.41 11.19 -2.26
N GLU A 64 -10.43 10.55 -2.82
CA GLU A 64 -11.82 10.99 -2.77
C GLU A 64 -12.33 11.17 -1.32
N LEU A 65 -12.09 10.17 -0.46
CA LEU A 65 -12.45 10.25 0.95
C LEU A 65 -11.75 11.41 1.68
N ARG A 66 -10.51 11.71 1.31
CA ARG A 66 -9.79 12.86 1.87
C ARG A 66 -10.39 14.19 1.42
N GLU A 67 -10.72 14.33 0.16
CA GLU A 67 -11.35 15.54 -0.38
C GLU A 67 -12.68 15.83 0.32
N GLU A 68 -13.54 14.82 0.46
CA GLU A 68 -14.79 14.93 1.20
C GLU A 68 -14.58 15.34 2.66
N ASN A 69 -13.59 14.77 3.31
CA ASN A 69 -13.27 15.11 4.71
C ASN A 69 -12.75 16.54 4.84
N VAL A 70 -11.92 17.00 3.91
CA VAL A 70 -11.45 18.39 3.86
C VAL A 70 -12.63 19.33 3.67
N ALA A 71 -13.52 19.06 2.71
CA ALA A 71 -14.71 19.88 2.47
C ALA A 71 -15.60 19.98 3.71
N ARG A 72 -15.87 18.86 4.40
CA ARG A 72 -16.62 18.86 5.67
C ARG A 72 -15.94 19.69 6.75
N ARG A 73 -14.62 19.58 6.91
CA ARG A 73 -13.86 20.37 7.89
C ARG A 73 -13.89 21.85 7.59
N VAL A 74 -13.77 22.24 6.33
CA VAL A 74 -13.89 23.64 5.92
C VAL A 74 -15.27 24.21 6.29
N LYS A 75 -16.33 23.44 6.03
CA LYS A 75 -17.69 23.82 6.44
C LYS A 75 -17.80 23.99 7.95
N THR A 76 -17.34 23.01 8.73
CA THR A 76 -17.34 23.07 10.19
C THR A 76 -16.57 24.29 10.71
N LEU A 77 -15.42 24.61 10.11
CA LEU A 77 -14.64 25.81 10.46
C LEU A 77 -15.40 27.12 10.17
N MET A 78 -16.17 27.17 9.09
CA MET A 78 -17.04 28.33 8.78
C MET A 78 -18.13 28.46 9.81
N ASP A 79 -18.80 27.36 10.15
CA ASP A 79 -19.85 27.35 11.20
C ASP A 79 -19.29 27.78 12.57
N LEU A 80 -18.10 27.30 12.94
CA LEU A 80 -17.41 27.72 14.16
C LEU A 80 -17.02 29.21 14.16
N LYS A 81 -16.61 29.77 13.02
CA LYS A 81 -16.35 31.22 12.91
C LYS A 81 -17.62 32.03 13.12
N THR A 82 -18.74 31.57 12.56
CA THR A 82 -20.05 32.20 12.78
C THR A 82 -20.45 32.12 14.25
N ALA A 83 -20.35 30.94 14.88
CA ALA A 83 -20.60 30.76 16.29
C ALA A 83 -19.78 31.73 17.17
N ARG A 84 -18.51 31.85 16.88
CA ARG A 84 -17.62 32.77 17.60
C ARG A 84 -18.10 34.21 17.46
N GLY A 85 -18.52 34.64 16.27
CA GLY A 85 -19.06 35.98 16.05
C GLY A 85 -20.29 36.25 16.91
N SER A 86 -21.23 35.30 16.95
CA SER A 86 -22.47 35.44 17.73
C SER A 86 -22.23 35.34 19.24
N LEU A 87 -21.34 34.47 19.72
CA LEU A 87 -21.10 34.26 21.16
C LEU A 87 -20.25 35.36 21.83
N PHE A 88 -19.43 36.05 21.08
CA PHE A 88 -18.49 37.06 21.59
C PHE A 88 -18.77 38.47 21.04
N SER A 89 -19.95 38.71 20.42
CA SER A 89 -20.39 40.03 20.05
C SER A 89 -20.96 40.75 21.26
N GLU A 90 -20.70 42.07 21.37
CA GLU A 90 -21.33 42.95 22.38
C GLU A 90 -22.76 43.30 21.91
N GLY A 91 -23.71 42.36 22.04
CA GLY A 91 -25.08 42.58 21.60
C GLY A 91 -26.08 41.60 22.19
N GLU A 92 -27.32 41.71 21.76
CA GLU A 92 -28.38 40.77 22.12
C GLU A 92 -28.08 39.38 21.58
N TYR A 93 -28.18 38.35 22.42
CA TYR A 93 -27.85 36.96 22.02
C TYR A 93 -28.86 36.49 20.99
N GLU A 94 -28.37 36.24 19.79
CA GLU A 94 -29.12 35.61 18.72
C GLU A 94 -29.01 34.08 18.85
N ALA A 95 -30.14 33.38 18.68
CA ALA A 95 -30.15 31.94 18.75
C ALA A 95 -29.29 31.36 17.61
N LEU A 96 -28.36 30.49 17.97
CA LEU A 96 -27.50 29.82 16.98
C LEU A 96 -28.29 28.83 16.14
N GLU A 97 -27.99 28.78 14.84
CA GLU A 97 -28.51 27.75 13.95
C GLU A 97 -28.10 26.33 14.41
N PRO A 98 -28.96 25.32 14.23
CA PRO A 98 -28.66 23.95 14.66
C PRO A 98 -27.32 23.39 14.13
N SER A 99 -26.94 23.74 12.90
CA SER A 99 -25.66 23.37 12.29
C SER A 99 -24.48 23.97 13.05
N THR A 100 -24.59 25.20 13.48
CA THR A 100 -23.60 25.93 14.28
C THR A 100 -23.47 25.37 15.69
N CYS A 101 -24.59 25.03 16.33
CA CYS A 101 -24.60 24.32 17.62
C CYS A 101 -23.89 22.95 17.50
N LEU A 102 -24.22 22.21 16.48
CA LEU A 102 -23.56 20.89 16.21
C LEU A 102 -22.06 21.06 15.98
N ALA A 103 -21.65 22.07 15.21
CA ALA A 103 -20.22 22.35 14.96
C ALA A 103 -19.49 22.68 16.28
N LEU A 104 -20.10 23.42 17.18
CA LEU A 104 -19.54 23.70 18.52
C LEU A 104 -19.45 22.45 19.38
N ALA A 105 -20.50 21.62 19.41
CA ALA A 105 -20.50 20.37 20.18
C ALA A 105 -19.42 19.40 19.69
N LEU A 106 -19.16 19.37 18.38
CA LEU A 106 -18.19 18.49 17.73
C LEU A 106 -16.82 19.15 17.48
N ALA A 107 -16.59 20.38 17.92
CA ALA A 107 -15.37 21.14 17.66
C ALA A 107 -14.10 20.37 18.07
N ASN A 108 -14.19 19.56 19.10
CA ASN A 108 -13.09 18.77 19.66
C ASN A 108 -13.05 17.33 19.11
N VAL A 109 -14.01 16.94 18.26
CA VAL A 109 -14.03 15.61 17.66
C VAL A 109 -13.20 15.62 16.39
N MET A 110 -11.98 15.13 16.48
CA MET A 110 -11.12 14.95 15.31
C MET A 110 -11.26 13.53 14.79
N THR A 111 -11.81 13.38 13.60
CA THR A 111 -11.89 12.09 12.92
C THR A 111 -10.55 11.81 12.25
N LYS A 112 -9.91 10.71 12.63
CA LYS A 112 -8.71 10.21 11.95
C LYS A 112 -9.13 9.70 10.56
N VAL A 113 -8.65 10.33 9.51
CA VAL A 113 -8.72 9.76 8.16
C VAL A 113 -7.53 8.82 8.01
N THR A 114 -7.74 7.56 8.27
CA THR A 114 -6.77 6.52 7.96
C THR A 114 -6.74 6.29 6.46
N ALA A 115 -5.55 6.33 5.88
CA ALA A 115 -5.37 5.78 4.54
C ALA A 115 -5.44 4.24 4.71
N ASP A 116 -6.60 3.68 4.41
CA ASP A 116 -6.78 2.22 4.40
C ASP A 116 -6.26 1.72 3.05
N LEU A 117 -5.04 1.19 3.07
CA LEU A 117 -4.35 0.64 1.91
C LEU A 117 -4.02 -0.84 2.17
N PRO A 118 -5.02 -1.72 2.07
CA PRO A 118 -4.86 -3.14 2.37
C PRO A 118 -3.79 -3.82 1.51
N THR A 119 -3.63 -3.41 0.25
CA THR A 119 -2.56 -3.92 -0.60
C THR A 119 -1.18 -3.57 -0.06
N VAL A 120 -0.99 -2.36 0.49
CA VAL A 120 0.27 -1.98 1.14
C VAL A 120 0.50 -2.81 2.40
N ALA A 121 -0.53 -3.00 3.22
CA ALA A 121 -0.45 -3.83 4.42
C ALA A 121 -0.11 -5.30 4.09
N GLU A 122 -0.70 -5.84 3.02
CA GLU A 122 -0.38 -7.18 2.50
C GLU A 122 1.09 -7.29 2.08
N LEU A 123 1.58 -6.36 1.25
CA LEU A 123 2.98 -6.33 0.78
C LEU A 123 3.99 -6.21 1.92
N LEU A 124 3.67 -5.40 2.94
CA LEU A 124 4.53 -5.23 4.11
C LEU A 124 4.57 -6.48 4.98
N SER A 125 3.39 -7.05 5.29
CA SER A 125 3.30 -8.24 6.15
C SER A 125 3.94 -9.47 5.51
N ALA A 126 3.86 -9.58 4.18
CA ALA A 126 4.48 -10.65 3.41
C ALA A 126 5.98 -10.41 3.11
N GLY A 127 6.52 -9.22 3.42
CA GLY A 127 7.89 -8.84 3.06
C GLY A 127 8.12 -8.78 1.54
N GLN A 128 7.08 -8.50 0.76
CA GLN A 128 7.07 -8.59 -0.71
C GLN A 128 7.08 -7.21 -1.41
N LEU A 129 7.57 -6.17 -0.76
CA LEU A 129 7.70 -4.85 -1.37
C LEU A 129 8.59 -4.84 -2.63
N ASP A 130 9.52 -5.78 -2.73
CA ASP A 130 10.38 -5.99 -3.89
C ASP A 130 9.63 -6.51 -5.12
N THR A 131 8.42 -7.02 -4.96
CA THR A 131 7.52 -7.38 -6.08
C THR A 131 7.15 -6.16 -6.92
N LEU A 132 7.13 -4.97 -6.30
CA LEU A 132 7.01 -3.71 -7.02
C LEU A 132 8.36 -3.39 -7.68
N GLY A 133 8.46 -3.58 -9.00
CA GLY A 133 9.71 -3.45 -9.76
C GLY A 133 10.28 -2.03 -9.74
N SER A 134 9.43 -0.98 -9.76
CA SER A 134 9.87 0.41 -9.75
C SER A 134 10.33 0.86 -8.36
N VAL A 135 11.55 1.38 -8.29
CA VAL A 135 12.13 1.99 -7.07
C VAL A 135 11.33 3.22 -6.66
N GLU A 136 10.85 3.99 -7.62
CA GLU A 136 10.06 5.21 -7.42
C GLU A 136 8.72 4.87 -6.75
N VAL A 137 8.05 3.82 -7.22
CA VAL A 137 6.79 3.35 -6.63
C VAL A 137 7.04 2.87 -5.19
N ARG A 138 8.05 2.04 -4.96
CA ARG A 138 8.41 1.57 -3.60
C ARG A 138 8.69 2.73 -2.64
N SER A 139 9.50 3.69 -3.08
CA SER A 139 9.83 4.85 -2.24
C SER A 139 8.61 5.72 -1.95
N SER A 140 7.69 5.86 -2.90
CA SER A 140 6.43 6.59 -2.73
C SER A 140 5.50 5.90 -1.75
N VAL A 141 5.38 4.56 -1.82
CA VAL A 141 4.62 3.75 -0.86
C VAL A 141 5.18 3.90 0.55
N VAL A 142 6.50 3.78 0.74
CA VAL A 142 7.16 3.96 2.05
C VAL A 142 6.91 5.38 2.59
N ARG A 143 7.05 6.40 1.74
CA ARG A 143 6.77 7.79 2.12
C ARG A 143 5.31 7.98 2.55
N LEU A 144 4.36 7.39 1.82
CA LEU A 144 2.94 7.47 2.13
C LEU A 144 2.65 6.89 3.52
N ILE A 145 3.21 5.71 3.83
CA ILE A 145 3.10 5.08 5.16
C ILE A 145 3.62 6.02 6.25
N GLN A 146 4.83 6.56 6.08
CA GLN A 146 5.45 7.44 7.07
C GLN A 146 4.64 8.71 7.32
N VAL A 147 4.06 9.31 6.27
CA VAL A 147 3.23 10.51 6.40
C VAL A 147 1.92 10.18 7.11
N THR A 148 1.32 9.02 6.80
CA THR A 148 0.07 8.59 7.42
C THR A 148 0.26 8.28 8.90
N ASP A 149 1.32 7.59 9.27
CA ASP A 149 1.65 7.29 10.68
C ASP A 149 1.92 8.55 11.49
N ARG A 150 2.72 9.48 10.96
CA ARG A 150 2.99 10.77 11.64
C ARG A 150 1.70 11.56 11.86
N GLY A 151 0.82 11.60 10.85
CA GLY A 151 -0.48 12.25 10.96
C GLY A 151 -1.36 11.60 12.02
N GLY A 152 -1.32 10.26 12.12
CA GLY A 152 -2.04 9.51 13.15
C GLY A 152 -1.59 9.85 14.56
N HIS A 153 -0.30 9.81 14.81
CA HIS A 153 0.28 10.13 16.14
C HIS A 153 0.06 11.59 16.53
N ALA A 154 0.14 12.54 15.59
CA ALA A 154 -0.16 13.94 15.87
C ALA A 154 -1.61 14.14 16.32
N LEU A 155 -2.56 13.46 15.69
CA LEU A 155 -3.98 13.51 16.08
C LEU A 155 -4.22 12.86 17.44
N GLU A 156 -3.59 11.73 17.75
CA GLU A 156 -3.67 11.07 19.06
C GLU A 156 -3.18 11.99 20.18
N GLY A 157 -2.08 12.69 19.98
CA GLY A 157 -1.55 13.65 20.93
C GLY A 157 -2.51 14.82 21.22
N ILE A 158 -3.24 15.28 20.19
CA ILE A 158 -4.23 16.36 20.34
C ILE A 158 -5.49 15.84 21.06
N THR A 159 -5.97 14.64 20.71
CA THR A 159 -7.23 14.10 21.26
C THR A 159 -7.09 13.61 22.70
N GLN A 160 -5.91 13.14 23.12
CA GLN A 160 -5.69 12.71 24.51
C GLN A 160 -5.80 13.84 25.55
N GLY A 161 -5.58 15.09 25.15
CA GLY A 161 -5.65 16.27 26.02
C GLY A 161 -7.01 16.97 26.07
N VAL A 162 -7.98 16.55 25.25
CA VAL A 162 -9.22 17.31 25.05
C VAL A 162 -10.44 16.46 25.38
N THR A 163 -11.15 16.83 26.44
CA THR A 163 -12.45 16.22 26.78
C THR A 163 -13.53 16.82 25.88
N PRO A 164 -14.33 16.03 25.15
CA PRO A 164 -15.44 16.54 24.36
C PRO A 164 -16.42 17.36 25.20
N LEU A 165 -16.91 18.46 24.65
CA LEU A 165 -17.83 19.38 25.37
C LEU A 165 -19.08 18.66 25.86
N TYR A 166 -19.64 17.74 25.08
CA TYR A 166 -20.81 16.96 25.48
C TYR A 166 -20.57 16.01 26.66
N GLN A 167 -19.31 15.60 26.90
CA GLN A 167 -18.96 14.82 28.10
C GLN A 167 -18.71 15.70 29.32
N ARG A 168 -18.32 16.95 29.11
CA ARG A 168 -18.07 17.92 30.20
C ARG A 168 -19.34 18.60 30.65
N TYR A 169 -20.32 18.74 29.77
CA TYR A 169 -21.61 19.38 29.99
C TYR A 169 -22.70 18.49 29.39
N PRO A 170 -23.16 17.47 30.14
CA PRO A 170 -24.13 16.49 29.68
C PRO A 170 -25.57 16.97 29.62
N ASP A 171 -25.88 18.17 30.20
CA ASP A 171 -27.22 18.74 30.29
C ASP A 171 -27.53 19.73 29.17
#